data_353eca1a30c8b5d18034a4078a4a9d4b
#
_entry.id   353eca1a30c8b5d18034a4078a4a9d4b
#
_cell.length_a   1.000
_cell.length_b   1.000
_cell.length_c   1.000
_cell.angle_alpha   90.00
_cell.angle_beta   90.00
_cell.angle_gamma   90.00
#
_symmetry.space_group_name_H-M   'P 1'
#
loop_
_entity.id
_entity.type
_entity.pdbx_description
1 polymer ?
#
loop_
_entity_poly.entity_id
_entity_poly.type
_entity_poly.pdbx_seq_one_letter_code
_entity_poly.pdbx_strand_id
1 'polypeptide(L)'
;LGDVYKRQIKDMQLAAKRIAVFWAPNMSLGANLINLLSKLTTTKLGKDFDIDITDLHHKHKKDTPSGTAKFIQEEIHDSLNKIKVKKKVNISAFRSGDSTGEHSIIFSGEGERVIIKHISSSRNIFANGAVRVAAWLHKKSPGFYNMSDFLKI
;
A
#
# COMPACT_ATOMS: atom_id res chain seq x y z
N LEU A 1 -11.48 -18.70 -2.65
CA LEU A 1 -10.35 -17.85 -3.10
C LEU A 1 -9.32 -17.62 -1.98
N GLY A 2 -9.76 -17.36 -0.73
CA GLY A 2 -8.85 -17.09 0.39
C GLY A 2 -7.90 -18.24 0.74
N ASP A 3 -8.36 -19.48 0.67
CA ASP A 3 -7.55 -20.66 1.02
C ASP A 3 -6.50 -21.00 -0.05
N VAL A 4 -6.83 -20.82 -1.33
CA VAL A 4 -5.87 -20.96 -2.44
C VAL A 4 -4.74 -19.94 -2.30
N TYR A 5 -5.08 -18.70 -2.00
CA TYR A 5 -4.11 -17.63 -1.79
C TYR A 5 -3.17 -17.89 -0.60
N LYS A 6 -3.72 -18.36 0.53
CA LYS A 6 -2.92 -18.75 1.71
C LYS A 6 -1.96 -19.89 1.41
N ARG A 7 -2.40 -20.89 0.61
CA ARG A 7 -1.54 -21.99 0.18
C ARG A 7 -0.38 -21.50 -0.70
N GLN A 8 -0.66 -20.64 -1.67
CA GLN A 8 0.37 -20.06 -2.53
C GLN A 8 1.43 -19.28 -1.74
N ILE A 9 1.05 -18.51 -0.73
CA ILE A 9 2.02 -17.82 0.14
C ILE A 9 2.90 -18.82 0.89
N LYS A 10 2.33 -19.91 1.42
CA LYS A 10 3.12 -20.95 2.08
C LYS A 10 4.12 -21.61 1.13
N ASP A 11 3.71 -21.90 -0.09
CA ASP A 11 4.59 -22.49 -1.11
C ASP A 11 5.74 -21.55 -1.47
N MET A 12 5.46 -20.25 -1.61
CA MET A 12 6.48 -19.21 -1.80
C MET A 12 7.43 -19.11 -0.60
N GLN A 13 6.92 -19.18 0.63
CA GLN A 13 7.76 -19.18 1.84
C GLN A 13 8.66 -20.43 1.94
N LEU A 14 8.17 -21.59 1.47
CA LEU A 14 9.00 -22.80 1.38
C LEU A 14 10.10 -22.65 0.33
N ALA A 15 9.78 -22.11 -0.85
CA ALA A 15 10.77 -21.82 -1.89
C ALA A 15 11.83 -20.82 -1.41
N ALA A 16 11.42 -19.85 -0.59
CA ALA A 16 12.30 -18.82 -0.03
C ALA A 16 13.43 -19.36 0.84
N LYS A 17 13.33 -20.61 1.28
CA LYS A 17 14.45 -21.30 1.98
C LYS A 17 15.63 -21.64 1.05
N ARG A 18 15.40 -21.65 -0.27
CA ARG A 18 16.38 -22.06 -1.29
C ARG A 18 16.73 -20.97 -2.29
N ILE A 19 15.80 -20.06 -2.53
CA ILE A 19 15.95 -18.95 -3.48
C ILE A 19 15.44 -17.65 -2.90
N ALA A 20 15.83 -16.52 -3.48
CA ALA A 20 15.22 -15.23 -3.16
C ALA A 20 13.82 -15.16 -3.80
N VAL A 21 12.80 -14.95 -3.00
CA VAL A 21 11.41 -14.79 -3.42
C VAL A 21 10.93 -13.39 -3.01
N PHE A 22 10.33 -12.68 -3.94
CA PHE A 22 9.72 -11.38 -3.66
C PHE A 22 8.20 -11.45 -3.84
N TRP A 23 7.47 -10.91 -2.87
CA TRP A 23 6.03 -10.80 -2.97
C TRP A 23 5.55 -9.41 -2.53
N ALA A 24 4.67 -8.81 -3.31
CA ALA A 24 3.95 -7.59 -2.95
C ALA A 24 2.58 -7.56 -3.65
N PRO A 25 1.53 -7.05 -3.02
CA PRO A 25 0.20 -6.92 -3.63
C PRO A 25 0.16 -5.88 -4.74
N ASN A 26 1.14 -4.97 -4.77
CA ASN A 26 1.26 -3.88 -5.74
C ASN A 26 2.74 -3.61 -6.03
N MET A 27 3.12 -3.53 -7.30
CA MET A 27 4.51 -3.29 -7.70
C MET A 27 4.84 -1.81 -7.95
N SER A 28 3.90 -0.88 -7.80
CA SER A 28 4.17 0.56 -7.87
C SER A 28 4.98 1.00 -6.65
N LEU A 29 6.16 1.57 -6.89
CA LEU A 29 7.01 2.07 -5.83
C LEU A 29 6.36 3.23 -5.08
N GLY A 30 5.71 4.14 -5.81
CA GLY A 30 5.01 5.28 -5.22
C GLY A 30 3.84 4.86 -4.34
N ALA A 31 3.01 3.89 -4.79
CA ALA A 31 1.89 3.39 -4.00
C ALA A 31 2.36 2.68 -2.71
N ASN A 32 3.48 1.97 -2.76
CA ASN A 32 4.05 1.36 -1.56
C ASN A 32 4.70 2.40 -0.64
N LEU A 33 5.34 3.42 -1.19
CA LEU A 33 5.94 4.49 -0.40
C LEU A 33 4.88 5.26 0.37
N ILE A 34 3.75 5.66 -0.27
CA ILE A 34 2.68 6.35 0.46
C ILE A 34 2.08 5.48 1.57
N ASN A 35 2.01 4.16 1.37
CA ASN A 35 1.57 3.25 2.41
C ASN A 35 2.51 3.28 3.63
N LEU A 36 3.82 3.23 3.41
CA LEU A 36 4.83 3.32 4.48
C LEU A 36 4.78 4.68 5.19
N LEU A 37 4.67 5.78 4.43
CA LEU A 37 4.52 7.12 5.00
C LEU A 37 3.23 7.26 5.80
N SER A 38 2.13 6.65 5.36
CA SER A 38 0.86 6.65 6.09
C SER A 38 0.98 5.95 7.43
N LYS A 39 1.68 4.81 7.50
CA LYS A 39 1.97 4.10 8.76
C LYS A 39 2.78 4.97 9.72
N LEU A 40 3.85 5.57 9.22
CA LEU A 40 4.69 6.46 10.02
C LEU A 40 3.89 7.66 10.53
N THR A 41 3.15 8.33 9.65
CA THR A 41 2.33 9.50 10.01
C THR A 41 1.24 9.11 11.01
N THR A 42 0.58 7.97 10.82
CA THR A 42 -0.43 7.46 11.77
C THR A 42 0.16 7.22 13.16
N THR A 43 1.36 6.66 13.26
CA THR A 43 2.00 6.45 14.57
C THR A 43 2.36 7.74 15.29
N LYS A 44 2.55 8.84 14.57
CA LYS A 44 2.91 10.15 15.13
C LYS A 44 1.70 11.05 15.38
N LEU A 45 0.76 11.08 14.44
CA LEU A 45 -0.37 12.02 14.44
C LEU A 45 -1.73 11.35 14.74
N GLY A 46 -1.83 10.03 14.64
CA GLY A 46 -3.11 9.30 14.67
C GLY A 46 -3.91 9.47 15.98
N LYS A 47 -3.28 9.90 17.08
CA LYS A 47 -3.97 10.20 18.32
C LYS A 47 -4.84 11.45 18.18
N ASP A 48 -4.30 12.51 17.62
CA ASP A 48 -4.87 13.86 17.64
C ASP A 48 -5.51 14.28 16.31
N PHE A 49 -5.20 13.56 15.19
CA PHE A 49 -5.67 13.86 13.84
C PHE A 49 -6.73 12.87 13.38
N ASP A 50 -7.78 13.33 12.71
CA ASP A 50 -8.68 12.49 11.96
C ASP A 50 -8.02 12.03 10.66
N ILE A 51 -8.40 10.82 10.18
CA ILE A 51 -7.73 10.19 9.06
C ILE A 51 -8.78 9.77 8.03
N ASP A 52 -8.66 10.31 6.82
CA ASP A 52 -9.52 10.00 5.68
C ASP A 52 -8.68 9.58 4.47
N ILE A 53 -9.24 8.71 3.64
CA ILE A 53 -8.62 8.24 2.40
C ILE A 53 -9.52 8.62 1.23
N THR A 54 -8.93 9.14 0.15
CA THR A 54 -9.61 9.30 -1.13
C THR A 54 -9.03 8.34 -2.16
N ASP A 55 -9.90 7.76 -2.99
CA ASP A 55 -9.61 6.73 -3.99
C ASP A 55 -10.27 7.10 -5.32
N LEU A 56 -9.53 7.66 -6.27
CA LEU A 56 -10.03 8.06 -7.58
C LEU A 56 -9.48 7.12 -8.66
N HIS A 57 -10.38 6.54 -9.46
CA HIS A 57 -10.05 5.74 -10.63
C HIS A 57 -10.99 6.02 -11.80
N HIS A 58 -10.64 5.50 -12.98
CA HIS A 58 -11.45 5.63 -14.18
C HIS A 58 -12.87 5.06 -14.01
N LYS A 59 -13.81 5.58 -14.78
CA LYS A 59 -15.25 5.24 -14.69
C LYS A 59 -15.58 3.74 -14.87
N HIS A 60 -14.69 2.97 -15.51
CA HIS A 60 -14.89 1.54 -15.78
C HIS A 60 -14.37 0.60 -14.70
N LYS A 61 -13.70 1.12 -13.64
CA LYS A 61 -13.20 0.28 -12.54
C LYS A 61 -14.35 -0.21 -11.67
N LYS A 62 -14.51 -1.54 -11.58
CA LYS A 62 -15.66 -2.18 -10.91
C LYS A 62 -15.52 -2.23 -9.39
N ASP A 63 -14.33 -2.54 -8.89
CA ASP A 63 -14.08 -2.65 -7.45
C ASP A 63 -14.07 -1.26 -6.78
N THR A 64 -14.87 -1.11 -5.74
CA THR A 64 -15.02 0.14 -4.97
C THR A 64 -15.13 -0.18 -3.48
N PRO A 65 -14.27 0.35 -2.60
CA PRO A 65 -12.98 1.01 -2.88
C PRO A 65 -11.97 0.07 -3.55
N SER A 66 -10.89 0.65 -4.13
CA SER A 66 -9.81 -0.15 -4.75
C SER A 66 -9.07 -1.00 -3.73
N GLY A 67 -8.43 -2.09 -4.21
CA GLY A 67 -7.58 -2.93 -3.36
C GLY A 67 -6.46 -2.16 -2.68
N THR A 68 -5.88 -1.16 -3.36
CA THR A 68 -4.83 -0.29 -2.79
C THR A 68 -5.38 0.57 -1.64
N ALA A 69 -6.55 1.17 -1.79
CA ALA A 69 -7.17 1.98 -0.75
C ALA A 69 -7.52 1.14 0.50
N LYS A 70 -8.06 -0.06 0.30
CA LYS A 70 -8.34 -1.02 1.38
C LYS A 70 -7.06 -1.42 2.11
N PHE A 71 -6.00 -1.75 1.37
CA PHE A 71 -4.72 -2.11 1.95
C PHE A 71 -4.12 -0.97 2.79
N ILE A 72 -4.17 0.27 2.30
CA ILE A 72 -3.73 1.45 3.07
C ILE A 72 -4.56 1.60 4.35
N GLN A 73 -5.89 1.42 4.26
CA GLN A 73 -6.79 1.50 5.43
C GLN A 73 -6.44 0.44 6.49
N GLU A 74 -6.21 -0.81 6.08
CA GLU A 74 -5.80 -1.91 6.96
C GLU A 74 -4.49 -1.58 7.70
N GLU A 75 -3.48 -1.10 6.97
CA GLU A 75 -2.18 -0.73 7.53
C GLU A 75 -2.26 0.47 8.50
N ILE A 76 -3.16 1.43 8.23
CA ILE A 76 -3.46 2.53 9.15
C ILE A 76 -4.14 2.00 10.41
N HIS A 77 -5.14 1.12 10.29
CA HIS A 77 -5.78 0.50 11.44
C HIS A 77 -4.80 -0.30 12.30
N ASP A 78 -3.90 -1.06 11.70
CA ASP A 78 -2.85 -1.77 12.41
C ASP A 78 -1.91 -0.80 13.16
N SER A 79 -1.60 0.34 12.56
CA SER A 79 -0.78 1.38 13.19
C SER A 79 -1.50 2.05 14.35
N LEU A 80 -2.80 2.34 14.21
CA LEU A 80 -3.65 2.87 15.29
C LEU A 80 -3.74 1.87 16.46
N ASN A 81 -3.92 0.59 16.17
CA ASN A 81 -3.95 -0.46 17.18
C ASN A 81 -2.65 -0.54 17.98
N LYS A 82 -1.49 -0.41 17.32
CA LYS A 82 -0.17 -0.38 18.00
C LYS A 82 -0.04 0.77 19.00
N ILE A 83 -0.61 1.92 18.69
CA ILE A 83 -0.64 3.08 19.61
C ILE A 83 -1.87 3.11 20.50
N LYS A 84 -2.68 2.02 20.52
CA LYS A 84 -3.89 1.85 21.34
C LYS A 84 -4.95 2.92 21.11
N VAL A 85 -5.08 3.42 19.89
CA VAL A 85 -6.09 4.38 19.47
C VAL A 85 -7.18 3.67 18.68
N LYS A 86 -8.44 3.84 19.06
CA LYS A 86 -9.60 3.38 18.31
C LYS A 86 -10.20 4.55 17.55
N LYS A 87 -10.07 4.56 16.25
CA LYS A 87 -10.56 5.64 15.39
C LYS A 87 -11.07 5.07 14.07
N LYS A 88 -12.14 5.65 13.55
CA LYS A 88 -12.65 5.31 12.23
C LYS A 88 -11.76 5.96 11.16
N VAL A 89 -11.44 5.20 10.12
CA VAL A 89 -10.75 5.68 8.92
C VAL A 89 -11.70 5.48 7.75
N ASN A 90 -12.16 6.56 7.13
CA ASN A 90 -13.10 6.49 6.02
C ASN A 90 -12.36 6.38 4.68
N ILE A 91 -13.01 5.76 3.69
CA ILE A 91 -12.57 5.79 2.29
C ILE A 91 -13.69 6.43 1.47
N SER A 92 -13.38 7.54 0.80
CA SER A 92 -14.22 8.15 -0.22
C SER A 92 -13.72 7.75 -1.59
N ALA A 93 -14.50 6.94 -2.31
CA ALA A 93 -14.09 6.39 -3.59
C ALA A 93 -14.85 7.05 -4.75
N PHE A 94 -14.12 7.54 -5.73
CA PHE A 94 -14.63 8.20 -6.93
C PHE A 94 -14.29 7.37 -8.17
N ARG A 95 -15.21 7.35 -9.13
CA ARG A 95 -15.06 6.68 -10.44
C ARG A 95 -15.40 7.69 -11.52
N SER A 96 -14.35 8.33 -12.09
CA SER A 96 -14.52 9.45 -13.00
C SER A 96 -13.37 9.52 -14.01
N GLY A 97 -13.68 9.94 -15.23
CA GLY A 97 -12.70 10.14 -16.29
C GLY A 97 -11.94 8.86 -16.64
N ASP A 98 -10.65 9.02 -16.88
CA ASP A 98 -9.68 7.99 -17.30
C ASP A 98 -8.55 7.76 -16.29
N SER A 99 -8.65 8.32 -15.08
CA SER A 99 -7.62 8.22 -14.04
C SER A 99 -7.16 6.78 -13.82
N THR A 100 -5.87 6.54 -13.93
CA THR A 100 -5.27 5.21 -13.71
C THR A 100 -5.30 4.82 -12.23
N GLY A 101 -5.31 5.81 -11.32
CA GLY A 101 -5.45 5.66 -9.90
C GLY A 101 -4.79 6.79 -9.12
N GLU A 102 -5.56 7.44 -8.26
CA GLU A 102 -5.07 8.45 -7.33
C GLU A 102 -5.51 8.07 -5.92
N HIS A 103 -4.58 8.15 -5.00
CA HIS A 103 -4.84 7.90 -3.59
C HIS A 103 -4.30 9.06 -2.77
N SER A 104 -5.14 9.62 -1.89
CA SER A 104 -4.70 10.61 -0.91
C SER A 104 -5.06 10.12 0.48
N ILE A 105 -4.15 10.28 1.42
CA ILE A 105 -4.37 10.07 2.83
C ILE A 105 -4.30 11.42 3.49
N ILE A 106 -5.37 11.81 4.15
CA ILE A 106 -5.57 13.13 4.72
C ILE A 106 -5.59 12.98 6.24
N PHE A 107 -4.64 13.60 6.91
CA PHE A 107 -4.58 13.73 8.36
C PHE A 107 -5.02 15.15 8.72
N SER A 108 -6.14 15.29 9.41
CA SER A 108 -6.75 16.58 9.74
C SER A 108 -6.68 16.81 11.25
N GLY A 109 -5.86 17.78 11.65
CA GLY A 109 -5.77 18.27 13.03
C GLY A 109 -6.46 19.63 13.18
N GLU A 110 -6.46 20.16 14.39
CA GLU A 110 -6.98 21.50 14.67
C GLU A 110 -6.01 22.55 14.10
N GLY A 111 -6.50 23.32 13.11
CA GLY A 111 -5.73 24.39 12.47
C GLY A 111 -4.71 23.92 11.41
N GLU A 112 -4.51 22.62 11.24
CA GLU A 112 -3.56 22.11 10.24
C GLU A 112 -4.02 20.82 9.58
N ARG A 113 -3.40 20.50 8.43
CA ARG A 113 -3.66 19.27 7.66
C ARG A 113 -2.40 18.76 7.00
N VAL A 114 -2.16 17.46 7.09
CA VAL A 114 -1.11 16.77 6.35
C VAL A 114 -1.75 15.88 5.28
N ILE A 115 -1.31 16.00 4.04
CA ILE A 115 -1.83 15.20 2.92
C ILE A 115 -0.68 14.46 2.26
N ILE A 116 -0.80 13.14 2.17
CA ILE A 116 0.12 12.28 1.44
C ILE A 116 -0.61 11.80 0.20
N LYS A 117 -0.14 12.14 -1.00
CA LYS A 117 -0.83 11.84 -2.25
C LYS A 117 0.08 11.11 -3.25
N HIS A 118 -0.48 10.11 -3.91
CA HIS A 118 0.09 9.42 -5.07
C HIS A 118 -0.87 9.52 -6.25
N ILE A 119 -0.32 9.87 -7.41
CA ILE A 119 -1.04 9.93 -8.69
C ILE A 119 -0.34 9.00 -9.66
N SER A 120 -1.07 8.04 -10.19
CA SER A 120 -0.61 7.18 -11.27
C SER A 120 -1.02 7.79 -12.62
N SER A 121 -0.05 8.15 -13.44
CA SER A 121 -0.28 8.65 -14.79
C SER A 121 -0.22 7.57 -15.86
N SER A 122 0.27 6.36 -15.52
CA SER A 122 0.41 5.23 -16.43
C SER A 122 0.47 3.90 -15.69
N ARG A 123 -0.06 2.84 -16.28
CA ARG A 123 0.09 1.47 -15.77
C ARG A 123 1.53 0.93 -15.87
N ASN A 124 2.38 1.56 -16.65
CA ASN A 124 3.80 1.19 -16.76
C ASN A 124 4.55 1.25 -15.42
N ILE A 125 4.04 1.99 -14.43
CA ILE A 125 4.62 2.04 -13.08
C ILE A 125 4.73 0.65 -12.45
N PHE A 126 3.78 -0.26 -12.72
CA PHE A 126 3.81 -1.62 -12.18
C PHE A 126 4.89 -2.46 -12.84
N ALA A 127 4.99 -2.42 -14.16
CA ALA A 127 6.03 -3.12 -14.93
C ALA A 127 7.43 -2.59 -14.57
N ASN A 128 7.60 -1.28 -14.53
CA ASN A 128 8.86 -0.64 -14.15
C ASN A 128 9.27 -1.00 -12.72
N GLY A 129 8.31 -1.04 -11.80
CA GLY A 129 8.55 -1.48 -10.42
C GLY A 129 8.99 -2.94 -10.36
N ALA A 130 8.31 -3.83 -11.10
CA ALA A 130 8.67 -5.25 -11.17
C ALA A 130 10.09 -5.46 -11.70
N VAL A 131 10.47 -4.78 -12.78
CA VAL A 131 11.84 -4.87 -13.35
C VAL A 131 12.88 -4.38 -12.35
N ARG A 132 12.64 -3.26 -11.66
CA ARG A 132 13.57 -2.74 -10.64
C ARG A 132 13.72 -3.70 -9.46
N VAL A 133 12.62 -4.27 -8.99
CA VAL A 133 12.62 -5.29 -7.92
C VAL A 133 13.37 -6.54 -8.38
N ALA A 134 13.14 -7.04 -9.61
CA ALA A 134 13.84 -8.20 -10.15
C ALA A 134 15.37 -8.00 -10.20
N ALA A 135 15.82 -6.84 -10.66
CA ALA A 135 17.25 -6.50 -10.69
C ALA A 135 17.87 -6.41 -9.28
N TRP A 136 17.12 -5.93 -8.30
CA TRP A 136 17.54 -5.90 -6.91
C TRP A 136 17.55 -7.30 -6.27
N LEU A 137 16.50 -8.10 -6.54
CA LEU A 137 16.31 -9.43 -5.98
C LEU A 137 17.38 -10.41 -6.46
N HIS A 138 17.85 -10.27 -7.71
CA HIS A 138 18.91 -11.11 -8.27
C HIS A 138 20.20 -11.11 -7.41
N LYS A 139 20.44 -10.05 -6.65
CA LYS A 139 21.61 -9.89 -5.77
C LYS A 139 21.35 -10.33 -4.33
N LYS A 140 20.22 -10.98 -4.03
CA LYS A 140 19.81 -11.36 -2.68
C LYS A 140 20.05 -12.82 -2.41
N SER A 141 20.41 -13.12 -1.17
CA SER A 141 20.42 -14.48 -0.63
C SER A 141 19.01 -15.09 -0.62
N PRO A 142 18.89 -16.42 -0.49
CA PRO A 142 17.58 -17.04 -0.24
C PRO A 142 16.85 -16.34 0.89
N GLY A 143 15.58 -16.07 0.70
CA GLY A 143 14.75 -15.33 1.66
C GLY A 143 13.42 -14.88 1.06
N PHE A 144 12.47 -14.51 1.91
CA PHE A 144 11.16 -13.98 1.51
C PHE A 144 11.18 -12.47 1.70
N TYR A 145 11.10 -11.73 0.60
CA TYR A 145 11.26 -10.28 0.55
C TYR A 145 9.96 -9.59 0.14
N ASN A 146 9.81 -8.37 0.57
CA ASN A 146 8.67 -7.52 0.29
C ASN A 146 9.09 -6.08 -0.10
N MET A 147 8.13 -5.21 -0.30
CA MET A 147 8.39 -3.84 -0.75
C MET A 147 9.10 -2.97 0.31
N SER A 148 8.90 -3.25 1.61
CA SER A 148 9.64 -2.56 2.67
C SER A 148 11.13 -2.90 2.64
N ASP A 149 11.47 -4.17 2.38
CA ASP A 149 12.86 -4.61 2.23
C ASP A 149 13.54 -3.94 1.03
N PHE A 150 12.79 -3.79 -0.07
CA PHE A 150 13.29 -3.14 -1.29
C PHE A 150 13.49 -1.63 -1.08
N LEU A 151 12.55 -0.96 -0.44
CA LEU A 151 12.61 0.49 -0.19
C LEU A 151 13.53 0.85 0.99
N LYS A 152 14.01 -0.12 1.76
CA LYS A 152 14.87 0.06 2.95
C LYS A 152 14.25 0.99 4.01
N ILE A 153 12.99 0.78 4.32
CA ILE A 153 12.25 1.55 5.34
C ILE A 153 11.75 0.62 6.43
#